data_6b8a3c773676dc0f342430dd4ea30ae4
#
_entry.id   6b8a3c773676dc0f342430dd4ea30ae4
#
_cell.length_a   1.000
_cell.length_b   1.000
_cell.length_c   1.000
_cell.angle_alpha   90.00
_cell.angle_beta   90.00
_cell.angle_gamma   90.00
#
_symmetry.space_group_name_H-M   'P 1'
#
loop_
_entity.id
_entity.type
_entity.pdbx_description
1 polymer ?
#
loop_
_entity_poly.entity_id
_entity_poly.type
_entity_poly.pdbx_seq_one_letter_code
_entity_poly.pdbx_strand_id
1 'polypeptide(L)'
;MEATIKAIHFDISEKLVSFINKKIDKLCRRYESITDAEVNLTLVKPETAKNKEAGIKLSIPGKSDLFASKVADTFEEAIDLSLDALEKQLEKEKAKK
;
A
#
# COMPACT_ATOMS: atom_id res chain seq x y z
N MET A 1 9.83 -9.96 -2.51
CA MET A 1 9.56 -8.87 -3.47
C MET A 1 9.70 -7.52 -2.80
N GLU A 2 10.33 -6.59 -3.46
CA GLU A 2 10.46 -5.23 -2.96
C GLU A 2 9.43 -4.33 -3.62
N ALA A 3 8.75 -3.53 -2.83
CA ALA A 3 7.81 -2.55 -3.36
C ALA A 3 8.56 -1.33 -3.90
N THR A 4 8.01 -0.71 -4.93
CA THR A 4 8.49 0.59 -5.39
C THR A 4 7.86 1.64 -4.49
N ILE A 5 8.66 2.36 -3.73
CA ILE A 5 8.17 3.32 -2.75
C ILE A 5 8.53 4.73 -3.17
N LYS A 6 7.54 5.60 -3.26
CA LYS A 6 7.72 7.00 -3.58
C LYS A 6 7.20 7.86 -2.43
N ALA A 7 8.03 8.78 -1.96
CA ALA A 7 7.63 9.75 -0.94
C ALA A 7 7.53 11.12 -1.58
N ILE A 8 6.38 11.75 -1.44
CA ILE A 8 6.09 13.05 -2.05
C ILE A 8 6.00 14.11 -0.97
N HIS A 9 6.80 15.16 -1.10
CA HIS A 9 6.88 16.30 -0.19
C HIS A 9 7.46 16.00 1.19
N PHE A 10 8.22 14.88 1.33
CA PHE A 10 8.93 14.58 2.59
C PHE A 10 10.00 13.52 2.34
N ASP A 11 10.91 13.38 3.29
CA ASP A 11 11.96 12.35 3.24
C ASP A 11 11.49 11.14 4.03
N ILE A 12 11.51 9.97 3.39
CA ILE A 12 11.07 8.73 4.04
C ILE A 12 12.20 8.15 4.90
N SER A 13 11.85 7.65 6.07
CA SER A 13 12.82 7.02 6.96
C SER A 13 13.05 5.55 6.58
N GLU A 14 14.22 5.03 6.95
CA GLU A 14 14.53 3.62 6.73
C GLU A 14 13.57 2.70 7.48
N LYS A 15 13.13 3.13 8.66
CA LYS A 15 12.15 2.39 9.45
C LYS A 15 10.84 2.22 8.69
N LEU A 16 10.40 3.29 8.03
CA LEU A 16 9.15 3.25 7.27
C LEU A 16 9.31 2.37 6.03
N VAL A 17 10.45 2.46 5.36
CA VAL A 17 10.74 1.59 4.21
C VAL A 17 10.71 0.13 4.62
N SER A 18 11.36 -0.23 5.73
CA SER A 18 11.35 -1.60 6.24
C SER A 18 9.95 -2.06 6.59
N PHE A 19 9.17 -1.20 7.22
CA PHE A 19 7.79 -1.50 7.60
C PHE A 19 6.96 -1.83 6.36
N ILE A 20 7.07 -0.99 5.33
CA ILE A 20 6.32 -1.19 4.08
C ILE A 20 6.73 -2.50 3.40
N ASN A 21 8.03 -2.74 3.27
CA ASN A 21 8.52 -3.94 2.60
C ASN A 21 8.10 -5.22 3.33
N LYS A 22 8.08 -5.20 4.66
CA LYS A 22 7.61 -6.33 5.45
C LYS A 22 6.13 -6.62 5.19
N LYS A 23 5.32 -5.57 5.18
CA LYS A 23 3.88 -5.70 4.96
C LYS A 23 3.57 -6.18 3.55
N ILE A 24 4.24 -5.63 2.56
CA ILE A 24 4.05 -6.02 1.16
C ILE A 24 4.52 -7.46 0.94
N ASP A 25 5.66 -7.82 1.49
CA ASP A 25 6.19 -9.19 1.38
C ASP A 25 5.20 -10.21 1.96
N LYS A 26 4.64 -9.91 3.11
CA LYS A 26 3.64 -10.78 3.74
C LYS A 26 2.40 -10.92 2.87
N LEU A 27 1.94 -9.83 2.27
CA LEU A 27 0.79 -9.86 1.38
C LEU A 27 1.08 -10.69 0.13
N CYS A 28 2.26 -10.52 -0.46
CA CYS A 28 2.64 -11.25 -1.66
C CYS A 28 2.80 -12.75 -1.41
N ARG A 29 3.16 -13.14 -0.20
CA ARG A 29 3.24 -14.56 0.17
C ARG A 29 1.86 -15.20 0.24
N ARG A 30 0.85 -14.44 0.66
CA ARG A 30 -0.53 -14.92 0.71
C ARG A 30 -1.20 -14.93 -0.66
N TYR A 31 -0.82 -14.01 -1.51
CA TYR A 31 -1.43 -13.84 -2.84
C TYR A 31 -0.33 -13.82 -3.90
N GLU A 32 0.06 -15.01 -4.30
CA GLU A 32 1.19 -15.22 -5.21
C GLU A 32 0.99 -14.62 -6.60
N SER A 33 -0.24 -14.30 -6.96
CA SER A 33 -0.55 -13.68 -8.24
C SER A 33 -0.05 -12.24 -8.36
N ILE A 34 0.30 -11.61 -7.25
CA ILE A 34 0.81 -10.24 -7.28
C ILE A 34 2.25 -10.24 -7.82
N THR A 35 2.47 -9.51 -8.92
CA THR A 35 3.79 -9.45 -9.55
C THR A 35 4.53 -8.16 -9.25
N ASP A 36 3.82 -7.11 -8.83
CA ASP A 36 4.45 -5.84 -8.52
C ASP A 36 3.60 -5.06 -7.52
N ALA A 37 4.25 -4.21 -6.76
CA ALA A 37 3.57 -3.35 -5.78
C ALA A 37 4.22 -1.98 -5.81
N GLU A 38 3.39 -0.94 -5.87
CA GLU A 38 3.86 0.43 -5.84
C GLU A 38 3.18 1.16 -4.68
N VAL A 39 3.98 1.83 -3.86
CA VAL A 39 3.49 2.57 -2.69
C VAL A 39 3.84 4.03 -2.85
N ASN A 40 2.82 4.88 -2.83
CA ASN A 40 3.00 6.33 -2.89
C ASN A 40 2.58 6.94 -1.57
N LEU A 41 3.47 7.68 -0.94
CA LEU A 41 3.22 8.34 0.33
C LEU A 41 3.21 9.84 0.12
N THR A 42 2.17 10.50 0.58
CA THR A 42 2.00 11.94 0.41
C THR A 42 1.60 12.59 1.72
N LEU A 43 2.22 13.71 2.02
CA LEU A 43 1.81 14.53 3.15
C LEU A 43 0.79 15.55 2.63
N VAL A 44 -0.48 15.36 2.98
CA VAL A 44 -1.56 16.25 2.53
C VAL A 44 -1.96 17.18 3.67
N LYS A 45 -2.16 18.45 3.39
CA LYS A 45 -2.60 19.46 4.37
C LYS A 45 -1.84 19.36 5.70
N PRO A 46 -0.55 19.73 5.74
CA PRO A 46 0.31 19.54 6.92
C PRO A 46 -0.22 20.09 8.24
N GLU A 47 -1.09 21.06 8.21
CA GLU A 47 -1.62 21.69 9.44
C GLU A 47 -2.83 20.99 10.03
N THR A 48 -3.29 19.89 9.43
CA THR A 48 -4.45 19.14 9.95
C THR A 48 -4.03 17.78 10.49
N ALA A 49 -4.84 17.20 11.37
CA ALA A 49 -4.71 15.80 11.75
C ALA A 49 -5.09 14.93 10.56
N LYS A 50 -4.65 13.69 10.55
CA LYS A 50 -4.91 12.76 9.44
C LYS A 50 -4.44 13.33 8.11
N ASN A 51 -3.19 13.74 8.08
CA ASN A 51 -2.60 14.37 6.90
C ASN A 51 -1.61 13.46 6.17
N LYS A 52 -1.53 12.19 6.52
CA LYS A 52 -0.63 11.25 5.89
C LYS A 52 -1.40 10.27 5.02
N GLU A 53 -1.17 10.36 3.72
CA GLU A 53 -1.84 9.52 2.73
C GLU A 53 -0.92 8.43 2.22
N ALA A 54 -1.43 7.21 2.14
CA ALA A 54 -0.74 6.09 1.52
C ALA A 54 -1.61 5.51 0.41
N GLY A 55 -1.07 5.49 -0.81
CA GLY A 55 -1.72 4.86 -1.95
C GLY A 55 -0.90 3.65 -2.35
N ILE A 56 -1.55 2.51 -2.52
CA ILE A 56 -0.88 1.26 -2.87
C ILE A 56 -1.54 0.67 -4.11
N LYS A 57 -0.72 0.39 -5.13
CA LYS A 57 -1.17 -0.24 -6.35
C LYS A 57 -0.52 -1.61 -6.48
N LEU A 58 -1.32 -2.62 -6.77
CA LEU A 58 -0.85 -3.99 -6.97
C LEU A 58 -1.11 -4.41 -8.41
N SER A 59 -0.11 -4.99 -9.05
CA SER A 59 -0.21 -5.48 -10.43
C SER A 59 -0.40 -6.98 -10.42
N ILE A 60 -1.42 -7.45 -11.14
CA ILE A 60 -1.76 -8.87 -11.25
C ILE A 60 -1.89 -9.20 -12.74
N PRO A 61 -1.10 -10.15 -13.26
CA PRO A 61 -1.16 -10.49 -14.70
C PRO A 61 -2.54 -10.93 -15.14
N GLY A 62 -2.97 -10.42 -16.28
CA GLY A 62 -4.25 -10.78 -16.86
C GLY A 62 -5.45 -10.13 -16.19
N LYS A 63 -5.23 -9.23 -15.25
CA LYS A 63 -6.31 -8.52 -14.54
C LYS A 63 -5.97 -7.05 -14.42
N SER A 64 -6.99 -6.25 -14.11
CA SER A 64 -6.79 -4.82 -13.84
C SER A 64 -6.00 -4.66 -12.54
N ASP A 65 -5.17 -3.61 -12.49
CA ASP A 65 -4.44 -3.32 -11.28
C ASP A 65 -5.41 -2.98 -10.14
N LEU A 66 -5.04 -3.42 -8.94
CA LEU A 66 -5.80 -3.07 -7.74
C LEU A 66 -5.17 -1.85 -7.09
N PHE A 67 -6.00 -0.96 -6.60
CA PHE A 67 -5.52 0.25 -5.95
C PHE A 67 -6.36 0.59 -4.73
N ALA A 68 -5.70 1.05 -3.67
CA ALA A 68 -6.37 1.59 -2.50
C ALA A 68 -5.54 2.73 -1.92
N SER A 69 -6.20 3.76 -1.44
CA SER A 69 -5.50 4.83 -0.74
C SER A 69 -6.30 5.22 0.50
N LYS A 70 -5.59 5.57 1.56
CA LYS A 70 -6.19 5.96 2.83
C LYS A 70 -5.37 7.08 3.45
N VAL A 71 -6.05 7.90 4.25
CA VAL A 71 -5.42 8.99 4.99
C VAL A 71 -5.54 8.69 6.48
N ALA A 72 -4.46 8.90 7.22
CA ALA A 72 -4.44 8.64 8.66
C ALA A 72 -3.48 9.61 9.35
N ASP A 73 -3.36 9.47 10.66
CA ASP A 73 -2.45 10.31 11.46
C ASP A 73 -0.99 9.93 11.25
N THR A 74 -0.73 8.67 10.90
CA THR A 74 0.62 8.19 10.62
C THR A 74 0.64 7.44 9.30
N PHE A 75 1.82 7.36 8.67
CA PHE A 75 1.96 6.59 7.43
C PHE A 75 1.76 5.10 7.69
N GLU A 76 2.22 4.60 8.84
CA GLU A 76 2.03 3.20 9.20
C GLU A 76 0.55 2.83 9.24
N GLU A 77 -0.25 3.67 9.89
CA GLU A 77 -1.70 3.46 9.95
C GLU A 77 -2.33 3.55 8.55
N ALA A 78 -1.95 4.54 7.76
CA ALA A 78 -2.47 4.71 6.41
C ALA A 78 -2.13 3.49 5.54
N ILE A 79 -0.92 2.95 5.68
CA ILE A 79 -0.49 1.75 4.96
C ILE A 79 -1.32 0.55 5.38
N ASP A 80 -1.51 0.35 6.68
CA ASP A 80 -2.32 -0.77 7.19
C ASP A 80 -3.75 -0.71 6.67
N LEU A 81 -4.35 0.47 6.68
CA LEU A 81 -5.71 0.67 6.18
C LEU A 81 -5.80 0.39 4.68
N SER A 82 -4.81 0.84 3.92
CA SER A 82 -4.77 0.62 2.47
C SER A 82 -4.60 -0.86 2.14
N LEU A 83 -3.72 -1.55 2.88
CA LEU A 83 -3.51 -2.99 2.70
C LEU A 83 -4.76 -3.78 3.06
N ASP A 84 -5.45 -3.39 4.12
CA ASP A 84 -6.71 -4.03 4.51
C ASP A 84 -7.75 -3.93 3.39
N ALA A 85 -7.86 -2.74 2.79
CA ALA A 85 -8.77 -2.54 1.65
C ALA A 85 -8.36 -3.40 0.46
N LEU A 86 -7.06 -3.52 0.18
CA LEU A 86 -6.56 -4.34 -0.91
C LEU A 86 -6.80 -5.82 -0.65
N GLU A 87 -6.65 -6.28 0.59
CA GLU A 87 -6.94 -7.67 0.94
C GLU A 87 -8.40 -8.00 0.65
N LYS A 88 -9.31 -7.10 0.94
CA LYS A 88 -10.73 -7.29 0.62
C LYS A 88 -10.96 -7.42 -0.88
N GLN A 89 -10.26 -6.61 -1.68
CA GLN A 89 -10.35 -6.70 -3.13
C GLN A 89 -9.77 -8.03 -3.64
N LEU A 90 -8.64 -8.46 -3.07
CA LEU A 90 -8.01 -9.72 -3.44
C LEU A 90 -8.91 -10.93 -3.10
N GLU A 91 -9.58 -10.89 -1.95
CA GLU A 91 -10.52 -11.93 -1.57
C GLU A 91 -11.70 -12.01 -2.53
N LYS A 92 -12.20 -10.88 -2.99
CA LYS A 92 -13.27 -10.84 -3.99
C LYS A 92 -12.82 -11.46 -5.31
N GLU A 93 -11.61 -11.13 -5.75
CA GLU A 93 -11.05 -11.70 -6.98
C GLU A 93 -10.87 -13.20 -6.86
N LYS A 94 -10.42 -13.67 -5.71
CA LYS A 94 -10.22 -15.08 -5.44
C LYS A 94 -11.54 -15.84 -5.41
N ALA A 95 -12.59 -15.22 -4.91
CA ALA A 95 -13.92 -15.82 -4.82
C ALA A 95 -14.65 -15.88 -6.17
N LYS A 96 -14.22 -15.07 -7.11
CA LYS A 96 -14.82 -15.04 -8.46
C LYS A 96 -14.16 -16.06 -9.37
N LYS A 97 -14.56 -17.25 -9.26
CA LYS A 97 -14.07 -18.29 -10.18
C LYS A 97 -15.16 -18.73 -11.11
#